data_1c5df15c2a6f433855cceb842e456c1c
#
_entry.id   1c5df15c2a6f433855cceb842e456c1c
#
_cell.length_a   1.000
_cell.length_b   1.000
_cell.length_c   1.000
_cell.angle_alpha   90.00
_cell.angle_beta   90.00
_cell.angle_gamma   90.00
#
_symmetry.space_group_name_H-M   'P 1'
#
loop_
_entity.id
_entity.type
_entity.pdbx_description
1 polymer ?
#
loop_
_entity_poly.entity_id
_entity_poly.type
_entity_poly.pdbx_seq_one_letter_code
_entity_poly.pdbx_strand_id
1 'polypeptide(L)'
;MAQYQMVMKQGPVPGKTFELTRDELTIGRDIKNEIVINDAEVSRRHCRLFLQGDGYTIEDLGSTNGTFVNEQRVTGQRALHSGETIRVGDNVTLVYELAGVDADATLASRGAQPAPAQPKAQPRRQVPPGPAAAPKKGASRALIIGCAVVLVMGICAIAVGLWYIDAQNMWCQVFGNLIPGCR
;
A
#
# COMPACT_ATOMS: atom_id res chain seq x y z
N MET A 1 -18.15 18.33 18.99
CA MET A 1 -17.12 17.89 18.04
C MET A 1 -17.49 16.48 17.59
N ALA A 2 -17.43 16.18 16.29
CA ALA A 2 -17.66 14.82 15.82
C ALA A 2 -16.58 13.91 16.41
N GLN A 3 -16.98 12.80 17.01
CA GLN A 3 -16.07 11.82 17.56
C GLN A 3 -15.84 10.75 16.51
N TYR A 4 -14.58 10.47 16.18
CA TYR A 4 -14.20 9.49 15.17
C TYR A 4 -13.56 8.27 15.83
N GLN A 5 -13.70 7.13 15.17
CA GLN A 5 -13.10 5.88 15.62
C GLN A 5 -12.57 5.07 14.42
N MET A 6 -11.68 4.16 14.70
CA MET A 6 -11.25 3.11 13.76
C MET A 6 -11.62 1.75 14.31
N VAL A 7 -12.29 0.95 13.51
CA VAL A 7 -12.66 -0.42 13.86
C VAL A 7 -11.80 -1.39 13.06
N MET A 8 -11.08 -2.27 13.73
CA MET A 8 -10.29 -3.31 13.08
C MET A 8 -11.22 -4.40 12.53
N LYS A 9 -11.28 -4.52 11.20
CA LYS A 9 -12.05 -5.58 10.54
C LYS A 9 -11.21 -6.83 10.30
N GLN A 10 -9.92 -6.66 10.04
CA GLN A 10 -8.94 -7.74 9.86
C GLN A 10 -7.63 -7.36 10.53
N GLY A 11 -6.94 -8.33 11.14
CA GLY A 11 -5.68 -8.12 11.84
C GLY A 11 -5.59 -8.95 13.13
N PRO A 12 -4.65 -8.60 14.03
CA PRO A 12 -4.40 -9.38 15.25
C PRO A 12 -5.57 -9.40 16.24
N VAL A 13 -6.44 -8.39 16.23
CA VAL A 13 -7.61 -8.31 17.15
C VAL A 13 -8.81 -7.76 16.38
N PRO A 14 -9.49 -8.56 15.56
CA PRO A 14 -10.68 -8.13 14.83
C PRO A 14 -11.78 -7.66 15.78
N GLY A 15 -12.51 -6.61 15.40
CA GLY A 15 -13.56 -5.98 16.21
C GLY A 15 -13.05 -4.96 17.22
N LYS A 16 -11.72 -4.83 17.40
CA LYS A 16 -11.17 -3.81 18.29
C LYS A 16 -11.43 -2.41 17.71
N THR A 17 -11.95 -1.54 18.56
CA THR A 17 -12.20 -0.14 18.26
C THR A 17 -11.11 0.73 18.88
N PHE A 18 -10.66 1.73 18.12
CA PHE A 18 -9.71 2.75 18.55
C PHE A 18 -10.38 4.11 18.41
N GLU A 19 -10.63 4.76 19.52
CA GLU A 19 -11.18 6.13 19.54
C GLU A 19 -10.11 7.13 19.14
N LEU A 20 -10.45 8.06 18.24
CA LEU A 20 -9.57 9.12 17.78
C LEU A 20 -9.86 10.39 18.60
N THR A 21 -9.15 10.54 19.70
CA THR A 21 -9.39 11.62 20.69
C THR A 21 -8.32 12.70 20.69
N ARG A 22 -7.24 12.55 19.91
CA ARG A 22 -6.12 13.48 19.84
C ARG A 22 -6.00 14.09 18.45
N ASP A 23 -5.45 15.29 18.40
CA ASP A 23 -5.20 15.98 17.12
C ASP A 23 -4.20 15.24 16.23
N GLU A 24 -3.26 14.50 16.81
CA GLU A 24 -2.33 13.64 16.09
C GLU A 24 -2.21 12.28 16.80
N LEU A 25 -2.27 11.20 15.98
CA LEU A 25 -2.10 9.83 16.43
C LEU A 25 -1.21 9.09 15.46
N THR A 26 -0.28 8.29 15.99
CA THR A 26 0.56 7.40 15.18
C THR A 26 0.07 5.96 15.28
N ILE A 27 0.19 5.25 14.17
CA ILE A 27 -0.17 3.84 14.03
C ILE A 27 1.09 3.05 13.70
N GLY A 28 1.31 1.95 14.37
CA GLY A 28 2.43 1.07 14.10
C GLY A 28 2.55 -0.06 15.12
N ARG A 29 3.54 -0.94 14.93
CA ARG A 29 3.74 -2.08 15.85
C ARG A 29 4.54 -1.74 17.10
N ASP A 30 5.27 -0.61 17.12
CA ASP A 30 6.01 -0.17 18.31
C ASP A 30 5.03 0.34 19.37
N ILE A 31 5.30 0.02 20.64
CA ILE A 31 4.49 0.43 21.80
C ILE A 31 4.45 1.96 22.01
N LYS A 32 5.33 2.70 21.33
CA LYS A 32 5.37 4.16 21.37
C LYS A 32 4.28 4.83 20.54
N ASN A 33 3.55 4.07 19.72
CA ASN A 33 2.44 4.61 18.95
C ASN A 33 1.18 4.71 19.81
N GLU A 34 0.29 5.63 19.50
CA GLU A 34 -1.02 5.75 20.13
C GLU A 34 -1.92 4.55 19.77
N ILE A 35 -1.83 4.10 18.52
CA ILE A 35 -2.54 2.91 18.03
C ILE A 35 -1.50 1.83 17.74
N VAL A 36 -1.38 0.90 18.68
CA VAL A 36 -0.43 -0.22 18.56
C VAL A 36 -1.11 -1.40 17.90
N ILE A 37 -0.53 -1.85 16.76
CA ILE A 37 -0.97 -3.01 16.00
C ILE A 37 0.20 -3.99 15.92
N ASN A 38 0.13 -5.06 16.71
CA ASN A 38 1.17 -6.08 16.77
C ASN A 38 1.04 -7.09 15.63
N ASP A 39 1.49 -6.67 14.44
CA ASP A 39 1.54 -7.48 13.23
C ASP A 39 2.90 -7.29 12.55
N ALA A 40 3.45 -8.37 11.98
CA ALA A 40 4.79 -8.38 11.36
C ALA A 40 4.88 -7.48 10.12
N GLU A 41 3.77 -7.36 9.37
CA GLU A 41 3.67 -6.56 8.16
C GLU A 41 3.46 -5.06 8.45
N VAL A 42 3.20 -4.71 9.70
CA VAL A 42 3.08 -3.33 10.16
C VAL A 42 4.44 -2.79 10.59
N SER A 43 4.89 -1.68 10.02
CA SER A 43 6.14 -1.01 10.39
C SER A 43 6.08 -0.48 11.83
N ARG A 44 7.25 -0.31 12.50
CA ARG A 44 7.33 0.23 13.86
C ARG A 44 6.59 1.55 14.02
N ARG A 45 6.77 2.48 13.08
CA ARG A 45 5.93 3.64 12.84
C ARG A 45 5.46 3.52 11.40
N HIS A 46 4.17 3.33 11.19
CA HIS A 46 3.66 2.99 9.87
C HIS A 46 3.01 4.19 9.19
N CYS A 47 2.01 4.76 9.82
CA CYS A 47 1.33 5.96 9.35
C CYS A 47 0.93 6.84 10.53
N ARG A 48 0.49 8.05 10.22
CA ARG A 48 -0.08 8.97 11.20
C ARG A 48 -1.43 9.49 10.73
N LEU A 49 -2.24 9.81 11.70
CA LEU A 49 -3.49 10.53 11.54
C LEU A 49 -3.34 11.88 12.18
N PHE A 50 -3.85 12.90 11.56
CA PHE A 50 -3.93 14.22 12.16
C PHE A 50 -5.25 14.89 11.80
N LEU A 51 -5.83 15.59 12.78
CA LEU A 51 -7.09 16.30 12.65
C LEU A 51 -6.90 17.51 11.73
N GLN A 52 -7.71 17.59 10.68
CA GLN A 52 -7.71 18.72 9.75
C GLN A 52 -9.14 19.12 9.42
N GLY A 53 -9.57 20.28 9.91
CA GLY A 53 -10.97 20.69 9.81
C GLY A 53 -11.88 19.80 10.66
N ASP A 54 -12.90 19.21 10.05
CA ASP A 54 -13.89 18.38 10.73
C ASP A 54 -13.59 16.88 10.69
N GLY A 55 -12.41 16.47 10.18
CA GLY A 55 -12.05 15.06 10.03
C GLY A 55 -10.56 14.80 10.12
N TYR A 56 -10.19 13.54 10.01
CA TYR A 56 -8.78 13.14 10.04
C TYR A 56 -8.19 13.01 8.63
N THR A 57 -6.92 13.34 8.53
CA THR A 57 -6.07 13.12 7.37
C THR A 57 -5.05 12.05 7.72
N ILE A 58 -4.80 11.12 6.81
CA ILE A 58 -3.80 10.04 6.96
C ILE A 58 -2.58 10.34 6.11
N GLU A 59 -1.39 9.99 6.63
CA GLU A 59 -0.11 10.09 5.93
C GLU A 59 0.74 8.85 6.24
N ASP A 60 1.32 8.25 5.20
CA ASP A 60 2.27 7.15 5.34
C ASP A 60 3.65 7.69 5.77
N LEU A 61 4.26 7.10 6.79
CA LEU A 61 5.55 7.52 7.33
C LEU A 61 6.75 6.75 6.73
N GLY A 62 6.64 6.34 5.47
CA GLY A 62 7.66 5.54 4.80
C GLY A 62 7.60 4.07 5.23
N SER A 63 6.40 3.53 5.37
CA SER A 63 6.20 2.15 5.75
C SER A 63 6.73 1.16 4.70
N THR A 64 7.09 -0.05 5.13
CA THR A 64 7.65 -1.09 4.24
C THR A 64 6.61 -1.58 3.24
N ASN A 65 5.40 -1.90 3.71
CA ASN A 65 4.34 -2.49 2.88
C ASN A 65 3.30 -1.47 2.40
N GLY A 66 3.36 -0.24 2.89
CA GLY A 66 2.50 0.87 2.48
C GLY A 66 1.17 0.91 3.22
N THR A 67 0.57 2.10 3.17
CA THR A 67 -0.77 2.40 3.65
C THR A 67 -1.70 2.58 2.44
N PHE A 68 -2.92 2.05 2.51
CA PHE A 68 -3.89 2.14 1.43
C PHE A 68 -5.25 2.59 1.98
N VAL A 69 -5.95 3.43 1.25
CA VAL A 69 -7.33 3.83 1.55
C VAL A 69 -8.20 3.44 0.37
N ASN A 70 -9.20 2.59 0.59
CA ASN A 70 -10.05 1.99 -0.46
C ASN A 70 -9.19 1.41 -1.60
N GLU A 71 -8.18 0.59 -1.26
CA GLU A 71 -7.19 -0.04 -2.14
C GLU A 71 -6.27 0.94 -2.92
N GLN A 72 -6.37 2.24 -2.70
CA GLN A 72 -5.48 3.24 -3.29
C GLN A 72 -4.34 3.54 -2.34
N ARG A 73 -3.10 3.39 -2.81
CA ARG A 73 -1.91 3.67 -2.01
C ARG A 73 -1.83 5.15 -1.64
N VAL A 74 -1.59 5.42 -0.37
CA VAL A 74 -1.35 6.76 0.16
C VAL A 74 0.10 7.16 -0.16
N THR A 75 0.28 8.19 -0.98
CA THR A 75 1.61 8.71 -1.37
C THR A 75 1.92 10.08 -0.78
N GLY A 76 1.02 10.60 0.03
CA GLY A 76 1.11 11.89 0.71
C GLY A 76 -0.01 11.99 1.72
N GLN A 77 -0.46 13.21 2.01
CA GLN A 77 -1.57 13.46 2.90
C GLN A 77 -2.89 13.19 2.19
N ARG A 78 -3.80 12.43 2.82
CA ARG A 78 -5.12 12.10 2.29
C ARG A 78 -6.18 12.30 3.38
N ALA A 79 -7.17 13.14 3.10
CA ALA A 79 -8.33 13.29 3.96
C ALA A 79 -9.17 12.00 3.97
N LEU A 80 -9.66 11.64 5.16
CA LEU A 80 -10.49 10.45 5.37
C LEU A 80 -11.96 10.82 5.46
N HIS A 81 -12.81 9.97 4.90
CA HIS A 81 -14.25 10.07 4.99
C HIS A 81 -14.83 8.88 5.76
N SER A 82 -15.90 9.12 6.52
CA SER A 82 -16.55 8.05 7.27
C SER A 82 -16.98 6.88 6.36
N GLY A 83 -16.69 5.66 6.78
CA GLY A 83 -16.92 4.43 6.01
C GLY A 83 -15.75 4.00 5.12
N GLU A 84 -14.65 4.78 5.04
CA GLU A 84 -13.49 4.36 4.26
C GLU A 84 -12.71 3.24 4.93
N THR A 85 -12.23 2.34 4.11
CA THR A 85 -11.40 1.20 4.52
C THR A 85 -9.93 1.56 4.39
N ILE A 86 -9.18 1.39 5.47
CA ILE A 86 -7.75 1.67 5.57
C ILE A 86 -7.02 0.34 5.74
N ARG A 87 -6.15 -0.01 4.79
CA ARG A 87 -5.27 -1.17 4.91
C ARG A 87 -3.87 -0.71 5.31
N VAL A 88 -3.36 -1.32 6.35
CA VAL A 88 -2.04 -1.03 6.94
C VAL A 88 -1.16 -2.26 6.79
N GLY A 89 -0.23 -2.22 5.85
CA GLY A 89 0.48 -3.41 5.41
C GLY A 89 -0.44 -4.36 4.64
N ASP A 90 -0.16 -5.68 4.69
CA ASP A 90 -0.90 -6.66 3.91
C ASP A 90 -2.04 -7.34 4.69
N ASN A 91 -1.92 -7.40 6.03
CA ASN A 91 -2.80 -8.22 6.88
C ASN A 91 -3.81 -7.42 7.69
N VAL A 92 -3.66 -6.10 7.82
CA VAL A 92 -4.46 -5.29 8.72
C VAL A 92 -5.40 -4.38 7.95
N THR A 93 -6.69 -4.48 8.27
CA THR A 93 -7.74 -3.64 7.69
C THR A 93 -8.54 -2.96 8.80
N LEU A 94 -8.62 -1.65 8.72
CA LEU A 94 -9.36 -0.78 9.62
C LEU A 94 -10.48 -0.07 8.84
N VAL A 95 -11.59 0.23 9.49
CA VAL A 95 -12.63 1.12 8.94
C VAL A 95 -12.66 2.38 9.78
N TYR A 96 -12.59 3.52 9.12
CA TYR A 96 -12.72 4.84 9.72
C TYR A 96 -14.18 5.26 9.72
N GLU A 97 -14.74 5.54 10.88
CA GLU A 97 -16.17 5.87 11.03
C GLU A 97 -16.42 6.89 12.16
N LEU A 98 -17.58 7.52 12.13
CA LEU A 98 -18.07 8.36 13.22
C LEU A 98 -18.45 7.48 14.40
N ALA A 99 -17.96 7.78 15.59
CA ALA A 99 -18.33 7.09 16.81
C ALA A 99 -19.82 7.33 17.13
N GLY A 100 -20.54 6.25 17.44
CA GLY A 100 -21.97 6.32 17.77
C GLY A 100 -22.91 6.13 16.60
N VAL A 101 -22.41 5.84 15.39
CA VAL A 101 -23.21 5.33 14.27
C VAL A 101 -22.92 3.84 14.15
N ASP A 102 -23.69 3.02 14.87
CA ASP A 102 -23.60 1.57 14.71
C ASP A 102 -23.78 1.23 13.23
N ALA A 103 -22.77 0.59 12.63
CA ALA A 103 -22.80 0.20 11.21
C ALA A 103 -23.95 -0.76 10.89
N ASP A 104 -24.62 -1.30 11.90
CA ASP A 104 -25.79 -2.18 11.78
C ASP A 104 -27.11 -1.40 11.55
N ALA A 105 -27.14 -0.09 11.90
CA ALA A 105 -28.36 0.70 11.73
C ALA A 105 -28.59 1.17 10.27
N THR A 106 -27.58 1.09 9.39
CA THR A 106 -27.69 1.58 8.01
C THR A 106 -28.39 0.61 7.08
N LEU A 107 -28.56 -0.66 7.47
CA LEU A 107 -29.30 -1.65 6.67
C LEU A 107 -30.81 -1.65 6.92
N ALA A 108 -31.26 -1.08 8.04
CA ALA A 108 -32.69 -1.08 8.40
C ALA A 108 -33.46 0.16 7.89
N SER A 109 -32.79 1.23 7.47
CA SER A 109 -33.46 2.48 7.01
C SER A 109 -33.58 2.62 5.49
N ARG A 110 -33.35 1.57 4.71
CA ARG A 110 -33.87 1.50 3.34
C ARG A 110 -35.31 0.98 3.33
N GLY A 111 -36.14 1.58 4.17
CA GLY A 111 -37.58 1.50 4.08
C GLY A 111 -38.02 2.16 2.79
N ALA A 112 -38.57 1.35 1.89
CA ALA A 112 -39.51 1.66 0.85
C ALA A 112 -39.55 3.12 0.34
N GLN A 113 -38.62 3.47 -0.50
CA GLN A 113 -38.78 4.59 -1.41
C GLN A 113 -39.69 4.05 -2.54
N PRO A 114 -40.87 4.67 -2.79
CA PRO A 114 -41.72 4.27 -3.92
C PRO A 114 -40.86 4.42 -5.20
N ALA A 115 -40.80 3.37 -5.99
CA ALA A 115 -40.08 3.39 -7.26
C ALA A 115 -40.55 4.58 -8.10
N PRO A 116 -39.64 5.45 -8.58
CA PRO A 116 -39.96 6.44 -9.57
C PRO A 116 -40.46 5.68 -10.82
N ALA A 117 -41.64 6.02 -11.31
CA ALA A 117 -42.19 5.48 -12.53
C ALA A 117 -41.16 5.50 -13.65
N GLN A 118 -40.88 4.33 -14.22
CA GLN A 118 -39.97 4.19 -15.36
C GLN A 118 -40.48 5.07 -16.51
N PRO A 119 -39.69 5.99 -17.06
CA PRO A 119 -40.02 6.61 -18.34
C PRO A 119 -39.97 5.53 -19.39
N LYS A 120 -41.09 5.43 -20.19
CA LYS A 120 -41.23 4.52 -21.32
C LYS A 120 -39.98 4.53 -22.20
N ALA A 121 -39.46 3.32 -22.47
CA ALA A 121 -38.33 3.07 -23.32
C ALA A 121 -38.41 3.88 -24.62
N GLN A 122 -37.54 4.83 -24.83
CA GLN A 122 -37.24 5.40 -26.13
C GLN A 122 -36.41 4.38 -26.92
N PRO A 123 -36.72 4.17 -28.23
CA PRO A 123 -35.94 3.24 -29.04
C PRO A 123 -34.46 3.64 -29.06
N ARG A 124 -33.62 2.72 -28.62
CA ARG A 124 -32.17 2.85 -28.57
C ARG A 124 -31.63 3.16 -29.97
N ARG A 125 -31.25 4.41 -30.18
CA ARG A 125 -30.47 4.84 -31.36
C ARG A 125 -29.16 4.07 -31.32
N GLN A 126 -28.97 3.15 -32.25
CA GLN A 126 -27.69 2.44 -32.41
C GLN A 126 -26.59 3.45 -32.76
N VAL A 127 -25.68 3.66 -31.82
CA VAL A 127 -24.44 4.38 -32.07
C VAL A 127 -23.51 3.38 -32.79
N PRO A 128 -22.94 3.74 -33.96
CA PRO A 128 -21.99 2.85 -34.63
C PRO A 128 -20.78 2.58 -33.70
N PRO A 129 -20.19 1.37 -33.73
CA PRO A 129 -19.01 1.08 -32.92
C PRO A 129 -17.85 1.98 -33.31
N GLY A 130 -17.43 2.84 -32.40
CA GLY A 130 -16.20 3.60 -32.54
C GLY A 130 -14.99 2.65 -32.52
N PRO A 131 -13.87 3.03 -33.12
CA PRO A 131 -12.69 2.17 -33.22
C PRO A 131 -12.22 1.72 -31.85
N ALA A 132 -12.05 0.40 -31.69
CA ALA A 132 -11.58 -0.25 -30.48
C ALA A 132 -10.28 0.40 -29.99
N ALA A 133 -10.31 0.97 -28.78
CA ALA A 133 -9.12 1.43 -28.10
C ALA A 133 -8.17 0.23 -27.89
N ALA A 134 -6.98 0.30 -28.47
CA ALA A 134 -5.95 -0.70 -28.32
C ALA A 134 -5.61 -0.90 -26.83
N PRO A 135 -5.40 -2.14 -26.36
CA PRO A 135 -5.01 -2.40 -24.99
C PRO A 135 -3.65 -1.76 -24.70
N LYS A 136 -3.59 -0.87 -23.73
CA LYS A 136 -2.32 -0.37 -23.18
C LYS A 136 -1.54 -1.57 -22.65
N LYS A 137 -0.47 -1.96 -23.35
CA LYS A 137 0.48 -2.99 -22.89
C LYS A 137 1.06 -2.52 -21.56
N GLY A 138 0.58 -3.10 -20.48
CA GLY A 138 1.28 -3.05 -19.20
C GLY A 138 2.68 -3.61 -19.42
N ALA A 139 3.70 -2.91 -18.92
CA ALA A 139 5.08 -3.37 -18.97
C ALA A 139 5.14 -4.79 -18.42
N SER A 140 5.44 -5.75 -19.28
CA SER A 140 5.32 -7.16 -18.97
C SER A 140 6.35 -7.53 -17.89
N ARG A 141 5.90 -8.18 -16.83
CA ARG A 141 6.74 -8.80 -15.79
C ARG A 141 7.89 -9.64 -16.37
N ALA A 142 7.73 -10.10 -17.59
CA ALA A 142 8.76 -10.82 -18.36
C ALA A 142 10.03 -9.96 -18.62
N LEU A 143 9.90 -8.63 -18.80
CA LEU A 143 11.05 -7.76 -19.04
C LEU A 143 11.88 -7.56 -17.77
N ILE A 144 11.22 -7.48 -16.61
CA ILE A 144 11.88 -7.33 -15.30
C ILE A 144 12.63 -8.60 -14.93
N ILE A 145 12.03 -9.77 -15.17
CA ILE A 145 12.67 -11.08 -14.92
C ILE A 145 13.88 -11.27 -15.84
N GLY A 146 13.77 -10.87 -17.09
CA GLY A 146 14.89 -10.94 -18.05
C GLY A 146 16.10 -10.12 -17.62
N CYS A 147 15.90 -8.87 -17.17
CA CYS A 147 16.98 -8.03 -16.66
C CYS A 147 17.63 -8.58 -15.39
N ALA A 148 16.84 -9.17 -14.48
CA ALA A 148 17.37 -9.77 -13.25
C ALA A 148 18.25 -10.98 -13.55
N VAL A 149 17.86 -11.83 -14.50
CA VAL A 149 18.66 -13.02 -14.90
C VAL A 149 19.99 -12.59 -15.53
N VAL A 150 19.98 -11.57 -16.40
CA VAL A 150 21.21 -11.04 -17.03
C VAL A 150 22.16 -10.46 -15.97
N LEU A 151 21.64 -9.73 -14.98
CA LEU A 151 22.45 -9.19 -13.89
C LEU A 151 23.09 -10.30 -13.04
N VAL A 152 22.34 -11.33 -12.69
CA VAL A 152 22.84 -12.46 -11.90
C VAL A 152 23.92 -13.23 -12.68
N MET A 153 23.71 -13.48 -13.96
CA MET A 153 24.70 -14.13 -14.82
C MET A 153 25.99 -13.30 -14.94
N GLY A 154 25.87 -11.97 -15.04
CA GLY A 154 27.01 -11.05 -15.06
C GLY A 154 27.83 -11.11 -13.76
N ILE A 155 27.16 -11.08 -12.62
CA ILE A 155 27.82 -11.16 -11.28
C ILE A 155 28.50 -12.53 -11.12
N CYS A 156 27.85 -13.62 -11.52
CA CYS A 156 28.46 -14.96 -11.48
C CYS A 156 29.71 -15.07 -12.37
N ALA A 157 29.68 -14.50 -13.57
CA ALA A 157 30.84 -14.50 -14.48
C ALA A 157 32.03 -13.73 -13.89
N ILE A 158 31.76 -12.56 -13.27
CA ILE A 158 32.79 -11.78 -12.59
C ILE A 158 33.39 -12.55 -11.40
N ALA A 159 32.53 -13.18 -10.58
CA ALA A 159 32.97 -13.96 -9.43
C ALA A 159 33.84 -15.16 -9.84
N VAL A 160 33.46 -15.88 -10.90
CA VAL A 160 34.23 -17.00 -11.47
C VAL A 160 35.55 -16.47 -12.05
N GLY A 161 35.55 -15.33 -12.72
CA GLY A 161 36.77 -14.71 -13.25
C GLY A 161 37.75 -14.33 -12.15
N LEU A 162 37.28 -13.69 -11.09
CA LEU A 162 38.11 -13.32 -9.93
C LEU A 162 38.67 -14.56 -9.21
N TRP A 163 37.83 -15.59 -9.03
CA TRP A 163 38.26 -16.86 -8.44
C TRP A 163 39.34 -17.54 -9.31
N TYR A 164 39.18 -17.52 -10.64
CA TYR A 164 40.14 -18.08 -11.55
C TYR A 164 41.50 -17.36 -11.50
N ILE A 165 41.49 -16.03 -11.45
CA ILE A 165 42.70 -15.19 -11.30
C ILE A 165 43.41 -15.48 -9.97
N ASP A 166 42.64 -15.66 -8.90
CA ASP A 166 43.16 -16.00 -7.58
C ASP A 166 43.75 -17.43 -7.55
N ALA A 167 43.03 -18.41 -8.07
CA ALA A 167 43.46 -19.84 -8.14
C ALA A 167 44.73 -20.02 -8.96
N GLN A 168 44.98 -19.19 -9.97
CA GLN A 168 46.18 -19.26 -10.82
C GLN A 168 47.30 -18.31 -10.33
N ASN A 169 47.11 -17.60 -9.21
CA ASN A 169 48.06 -16.63 -8.71
C ASN A 169 48.45 -15.53 -9.73
N MET A 170 47.55 -15.21 -10.62
CA MET A 170 47.80 -14.33 -11.78
C MET A 170 47.56 -12.81 -11.44
N TRP A 171 47.38 -12.46 -10.17
CA TRP A 171 47.14 -11.08 -9.75
C TRP A 171 48.21 -10.10 -10.26
N CYS A 172 49.46 -10.52 -10.22
CA CYS A 172 50.56 -9.71 -10.69
C CYS A 172 50.63 -9.53 -12.21
N GLN A 173 50.10 -10.46 -12.98
CA GLN A 173 50.03 -10.35 -14.44
C GLN A 173 48.87 -9.46 -14.92
N VAL A 174 47.75 -9.46 -14.19
CA VAL A 174 46.55 -8.71 -14.55
C VAL A 174 46.62 -7.27 -14.02
N PHE A 175 47.15 -7.08 -12.82
CA PHE A 175 47.17 -5.78 -12.13
C PHE A 175 48.59 -5.26 -11.77
N GLY A 176 49.61 -5.73 -12.46
CA GLY A 176 51.03 -5.55 -12.13
C GLY A 176 51.50 -4.12 -11.86
N ASN A 177 50.79 -3.10 -12.39
CA ASN A 177 51.10 -1.69 -12.14
C ASN A 177 50.30 -1.04 -11.02
N LEU A 178 49.25 -1.71 -10.52
CA LEU A 178 48.35 -1.18 -9.47
C LEU A 178 48.63 -1.71 -8.08
N ILE A 179 49.35 -2.82 -7.97
CA ILE A 179 49.60 -3.48 -6.66
C ILE A 179 51.05 -3.24 -6.26
N PRO A 180 51.35 -2.49 -5.16
CA PRO A 180 52.70 -2.31 -4.66
C PRO A 180 53.16 -3.65 -4.07
N GLY A 181 54.16 -4.27 -4.71
CA GLY A 181 54.75 -5.56 -4.26
C GLY A 181 54.83 -6.66 -5.31
N CYS A 182 54.23 -6.48 -6.49
CA CYS A 182 54.40 -7.35 -7.64
C CYS A 182 55.74 -7.01 -8.37
N ARG A 183 56.79 -7.74 -8.01
CA ARG A 183 58.10 -7.71 -8.71
C ARG A 183 58.53 -9.12 -9.04
#